data_dc50dd600055a070c50a3ff3c36ba0c0
#
_entry.id   dc50dd600055a070c50a3ff3c36ba0c0
#
_cell.length_a   1.000
_cell.length_b   1.000
_cell.length_c   1.000
_cell.angle_alpha   90.00
_cell.angle_beta   90.00
_cell.angle_gamma   90.00
#
_symmetry.space_group_name_H-M   'P 1'
#
loop_
_entity.id
_entity.type
_entity.pdbx_description
1 polymer ?
#
loop_
_entity_poly.entity_id
_entity_poly.type
_entity_poly.pdbx_seq_one_letter_code
_entity_poly.pdbx_strand_id
1 'polypeptide(L)'
;MKIALTSVEDAGTVIRALRKQSGIRIDDFALTAKASKQFMSDLENGRPTVQMGRVLAMLQSMGVRMSLEVSDVAGPVILAEQKRRRLKAAILAESEDSPGSADSAESADGTQSAADKRRRAGA
;
A
#
# COMPACT_ATOMS: atom_id res chain seq x y z
N MET A 1 19.34 1.79 16.82
CA MET A 1 18.87 3.12 17.19
C MET A 1 17.41 3.29 16.81
N LYS A 2 16.62 3.90 17.68
CA LYS A 2 15.19 4.10 17.43
C LYS A 2 14.93 5.58 17.19
N ILE A 3 14.14 5.87 16.19
CA ILE A 3 13.75 7.23 15.85
C ILE A 3 12.23 7.32 15.95
N ALA A 4 11.74 8.34 16.64
CA ALA A 4 10.31 8.53 16.80
C ALA A 4 9.70 8.98 15.47
N LEU A 5 8.58 8.37 15.10
CA LEU A 5 7.86 8.72 13.90
C LEU A 5 6.55 9.38 14.29
N THR A 6 6.48 10.69 14.12
CA THR A 6 5.29 11.45 14.51
C THR A 6 4.61 12.12 13.32
N SER A 7 5.24 12.09 12.15
CA SER A 7 4.68 12.72 10.97
C SER A 7 5.24 12.07 9.71
N VAL A 8 4.61 12.37 8.58
CA VAL A 8 5.12 11.91 7.28
C VAL A 8 6.49 12.52 7.02
N GLU A 9 6.69 13.73 7.51
CA GLU A 9 7.98 14.41 7.35
C GLU A 9 9.11 13.63 8.01
N ASP A 10 8.85 13.04 9.18
CA ASP A 10 9.86 12.21 9.83
C ASP A 10 10.22 11.01 8.99
N ALA A 11 9.23 10.35 8.40
CA ALA A 11 9.46 9.21 7.52
C ALA A 11 10.27 9.64 6.29
N GLY A 12 9.89 10.76 5.71
CA GLY A 12 10.59 11.28 4.53
C GLY A 12 12.05 11.61 4.83
N THR A 13 12.29 12.15 6.01
CA THR A 13 13.65 12.50 6.43
C THR A 13 14.52 11.25 6.55
N VAL A 14 13.99 10.19 7.14
CA VAL A 14 14.73 8.93 7.28
C VAL A 14 15.04 8.35 5.91
N ILE A 15 14.04 8.30 5.04
CA ILE A 15 14.20 7.74 3.70
C ILE A 15 15.23 8.54 2.91
N ARG A 16 15.14 9.86 2.97
CA ARG A 16 16.08 10.71 2.26
C ARG A 16 17.50 10.53 2.77
N ALA A 17 17.66 10.45 4.08
CA ALA A 17 18.98 10.27 4.67
C ALA A 17 19.60 8.95 4.26
N LEU A 18 18.82 7.87 4.30
CA LEU A 18 19.31 6.56 3.91
C LEU A 18 19.64 6.50 2.43
N ARG A 19 18.82 7.13 1.60
CA ARG A 19 19.09 7.18 0.17
C ARG A 19 20.41 7.91 -0.11
N LYS A 20 20.61 9.05 0.53
CA LYS A 20 21.84 9.82 0.35
C LYS A 20 23.05 9.08 0.87
N GLN A 21 22.90 8.39 1.99
CA GLN A 21 23.96 7.59 2.54
C GLN A 21 24.41 6.52 1.56
N SER A 22 23.46 5.94 0.84
CA SER A 22 23.75 4.92 -0.18
C SER A 22 24.26 5.49 -1.49
N GLY A 23 24.22 6.82 -1.64
CA GLY A 23 24.67 7.48 -2.85
C GLY A 23 23.74 7.30 -4.04
N ILE A 24 22.48 6.98 -3.80
CA ILE A 24 21.52 6.71 -4.87
C ILE A 24 20.73 7.97 -5.17
N ARG A 25 20.57 8.27 -6.47
CA ARG A 25 19.77 9.40 -6.89
C ARG A 25 18.30 9.06 -6.74
N ILE A 26 17.47 10.09 -6.56
CA ILE A 26 16.05 9.90 -6.35
C ILE A 26 15.40 9.20 -7.55
N ASP A 27 15.86 9.50 -8.76
CA ASP A 27 15.33 8.87 -9.96
C ASP A 27 15.59 7.36 -9.97
N ASP A 28 16.82 6.99 -9.65
CA ASP A 28 17.21 5.60 -9.65
C ASP A 28 16.52 4.83 -8.54
N PHE A 29 16.34 5.48 -7.40
CA PHE A 29 15.67 4.85 -6.28
C PHE A 29 14.19 4.61 -6.59
N ALA A 30 13.54 5.58 -7.21
CA ALA A 30 12.15 5.43 -7.60
C ALA A 30 11.98 4.26 -8.57
N LEU A 31 12.89 4.14 -9.51
CA LEU A 31 12.85 3.06 -10.49
C LEU A 31 13.00 1.69 -9.81
N THR A 32 13.97 1.58 -8.91
CA THR A 32 14.22 0.33 -8.18
C THR A 32 13.03 -0.05 -7.31
N ALA A 33 12.41 0.93 -6.69
CA ALA A 33 11.28 0.71 -5.80
C ALA A 33 9.95 0.57 -6.54
N LYS A 34 9.99 0.70 -7.87
CA LYS A 34 8.78 0.64 -8.72
C LYS A 34 7.77 1.69 -8.30
N ALA A 35 8.26 2.86 -7.97
CA ALA A 35 7.44 4.00 -7.59
C ALA A 35 7.70 5.13 -8.56
N SER A 36 6.76 6.08 -8.64
CA SER A 36 6.99 7.25 -9.47
C SER A 36 7.97 8.19 -8.79
N LYS A 37 8.68 8.97 -9.60
CA LYS A 37 9.56 9.99 -9.07
C LYS A 37 8.78 11.00 -8.24
N GLN A 38 7.55 11.31 -8.66
CA GLN A 38 6.71 12.24 -7.93
C GLN A 38 6.35 11.71 -6.55
N PHE A 39 6.03 10.42 -6.45
CA PHE A 39 5.75 9.81 -5.16
C PHE A 39 6.97 9.92 -4.23
N MET A 40 8.14 9.61 -4.75
CA MET A 40 9.36 9.68 -3.95
C MET A 40 9.65 11.09 -3.50
N SER A 41 9.46 12.06 -4.39
CA SER A 41 9.67 13.46 -4.04
C SER A 41 8.68 13.91 -2.97
N ASP A 42 7.42 13.55 -3.12
CA ASP A 42 6.39 13.91 -2.14
C ASP A 42 6.70 13.30 -0.79
N LEU A 43 7.13 12.05 -0.77
CA LEU A 43 7.46 11.37 0.47
C LEU A 43 8.65 12.02 1.16
N GLU A 44 9.73 12.30 0.43
CA GLU A 44 10.92 12.90 1.01
C GLU A 44 10.66 14.33 1.48
N ASN A 45 9.69 15.00 0.88
CA ASN A 45 9.30 16.34 1.31
C ASN A 45 8.24 16.34 2.41
N GLY A 46 7.80 15.16 2.84
CA GLY A 46 6.89 15.04 3.96
C GLY A 46 5.46 15.40 3.65
N ARG A 47 5.01 15.21 2.42
CA ARG A 47 3.63 15.52 2.06
C ARG A 47 2.68 14.55 2.74
N PRO A 48 1.68 15.05 3.46
CA PRO A 48 0.82 14.19 4.27
C PRO A 48 -0.14 13.32 3.45
N THR A 49 -0.25 13.59 2.15
CA THR A 49 -1.18 12.84 1.29
C THR A 49 -0.60 11.56 0.71
N VAL A 50 0.66 11.24 1.00
CA VAL A 50 1.25 10.00 0.48
C VAL A 50 0.56 8.79 1.09
N GLN A 51 0.45 7.72 0.30
CA GLN A 51 -0.22 6.51 0.75
C GLN A 51 0.65 5.76 1.77
N MET A 52 0.07 5.49 2.93
CA MET A 52 0.77 4.82 4.02
C MET A 52 1.31 3.45 3.62
N GLY A 53 0.52 2.68 2.86
CA GLY A 53 0.97 1.37 2.43
C GLY A 53 2.25 1.40 1.63
N ARG A 54 2.38 2.40 0.76
CA ARG A 54 3.59 2.57 -0.04
C ARG A 54 4.76 3.02 0.82
N VAL A 55 4.50 3.88 1.80
CA VAL A 55 5.55 4.33 2.73
C VAL A 55 6.10 3.16 3.51
N LEU A 56 5.22 2.31 4.04
CA LEU A 56 5.63 1.13 4.78
C LEU A 56 6.45 0.17 3.92
N ALA A 57 5.99 -0.06 2.70
CA ALA A 57 6.72 -0.93 1.77
C ALA A 57 8.11 -0.39 1.46
N MET A 58 8.21 0.92 1.29
CA MET A 58 9.47 1.57 1.02
C MET A 58 10.44 1.41 2.18
N LEU A 59 9.98 1.69 3.39
CA LEU A 59 10.82 1.53 4.58
C LEU A 59 11.27 0.09 4.74
N GLN A 60 10.38 -0.85 4.51
CA GLN A 60 10.72 -2.25 4.62
C GLN A 60 11.79 -2.65 3.60
N SER A 61 11.69 -2.13 2.37
CA SER A 61 12.67 -2.44 1.33
C SER A 61 14.05 -1.90 1.67
N MET A 62 14.11 -0.86 2.51
CA MET A 62 15.37 -0.27 2.95
C MET A 62 15.91 -0.90 4.23
N GLY A 63 15.26 -1.95 4.73
CA GLY A 63 15.71 -2.61 5.94
C GLY A 63 15.31 -1.89 7.22
N VAL A 64 14.37 -0.96 7.13
CA VAL A 64 13.89 -0.22 8.29
C VAL A 64 12.71 -0.97 8.90
N ARG A 65 12.79 -1.25 10.18
CA ARG A 65 11.69 -1.90 10.89
C ARG A 65 10.89 -0.86 11.65
N MET A 66 9.59 -0.90 11.47
CA MET A 66 8.68 -0.01 12.15
C MET A 66 7.94 -0.76 13.24
N SER A 67 7.85 -0.12 14.39
CA SER A 67 7.11 -0.69 15.52
C SER A 67 6.31 0.41 16.18
N LEU A 68 5.23 0.00 16.82
CA LEU A 68 4.40 0.92 17.60
C LEU A 68 4.54 0.54 19.06
N GLU A 69 4.80 1.53 19.89
CA GLU A 69 4.80 1.32 21.33
C GLU A 69 3.40 1.59 21.84
N VAL A 70 2.84 0.63 22.52
CA VAL A 70 1.51 0.76 23.08
C VAL A 70 1.58 0.46 24.57
N SER A 71 0.57 0.89 25.31
CA SER A 71 0.52 0.61 26.74
C SER A 71 0.35 -0.89 26.98
N ASP A 72 0.85 -1.36 28.10
CA ASP A 72 0.75 -2.77 28.42
C ASP A 72 -0.70 -3.22 28.54
N VAL A 73 -1.58 -2.33 28.97
CA VAL A 73 -3.00 -2.64 29.10
C VAL A 73 -3.63 -2.89 27.74
N ALA A 74 -3.21 -2.14 26.74
CA ALA A 74 -3.77 -2.27 25.40
C ALA A 74 -3.22 -3.47 24.63
N GLY A 75 -2.07 -4.01 25.05
CA GLY A 75 -1.42 -5.09 24.34
C GLY A 75 -2.29 -6.29 24.04
N PRO A 76 -2.92 -6.89 25.07
CA PRO A 76 -3.77 -8.07 24.84
C PRO A 76 -4.92 -7.82 23.89
N VAL A 77 -5.52 -6.62 23.95
CA VAL A 77 -6.63 -6.27 23.08
C VAL A 77 -6.15 -6.19 21.63
N ILE A 78 -5.00 -5.56 21.42
CA ILE A 78 -4.42 -5.42 20.10
C ILE A 78 -4.05 -6.78 19.53
N LEU A 79 -3.44 -7.65 20.33
CA LEU A 79 -3.06 -8.97 19.88
C LEU A 79 -4.29 -9.80 19.48
N ALA A 80 -5.38 -9.66 20.23
CA ALA A 80 -6.62 -10.36 19.90
C ALA A 80 -7.19 -9.88 18.58
N GLU A 81 -7.15 -8.58 18.33
CA GLU A 81 -7.62 -8.03 17.04
C GLU A 81 -6.74 -8.46 15.87
N GLN A 82 -5.45 -8.52 16.08
CA GLN A 82 -4.54 -9.00 15.04
C GLN A 82 -4.83 -10.44 14.67
N LYS A 83 -5.08 -11.27 15.69
CA LYS A 83 -5.39 -12.67 15.46
C LYS A 83 -6.70 -12.81 14.67
N ARG A 84 -7.69 -12.02 15.04
CA ARG A 84 -8.97 -12.03 14.33
C ARG A 84 -8.80 -11.64 12.88
N ARG A 85 -8.00 -10.62 12.61
CA ARG A 85 -7.77 -10.17 11.23
C ARG A 85 -7.07 -11.22 10.39
N ARG A 86 -6.09 -11.91 10.96
CA ARG A 86 -5.39 -12.97 10.23
C ARG A 86 -6.33 -14.11 9.89
N LEU A 87 -7.18 -14.48 10.85
CA LEU A 87 -8.13 -15.56 10.62
C LEU A 87 -9.13 -15.19 9.54
N LYS A 88 -9.63 -13.96 9.59
CA LYS A 88 -10.56 -13.48 8.57
C LYS A 88 -9.91 -13.43 7.20
N ALA A 89 -8.67 -12.99 7.13
CA ALA A 89 -7.95 -12.94 5.87
C ALA A 89 -7.73 -14.34 5.29
N ALA A 90 -7.45 -15.32 6.14
CA ALA A 90 -7.29 -16.69 5.69
C ALA A 90 -8.59 -17.25 5.13
N ILE A 91 -9.72 -16.93 5.76
CA ILE A 91 -11.02 -17.38 5.29
C ILE A 91 -11.34 -16.74 3.93
N LEU A 92 -11.06 -15.44 3.79
CA LEU A 92 -11.31 -14.75 2.53
C LEU A 92 -10.41 -15.28 1.41
N ALA A 93 -9.17 -15.62 1.74
CA ALA A 93 -8.27 -16.19 0.74
C ALA A 93 -8.80 -17.51 0.21
N GLU A 94 -9.37 -18.34 1.09
CA GLU A 94 -9.97 -19.59 0.64
C GLU A 94 -11.19 -19.35 -0.21
N SER A 95 -11.98 -18.32 0.12
CA SER A 95 -13.14 -17.97 -0.70
C SER A 95 -12.75 -17.56 -2.09
N GLU A 96 -11.64 -16.86 -2.24
CA GLU A 96 -11.22 -16.38 -3.54
C GLU A 96 -10.77 -17.50 -4.45
N ASP A 97 -10.39 -18.63 -3.87
CA ASP A 97 -9.99 -19.78 -4.66
C ASP A 97 -11.17 -20.53 -5.24
N SER A 98 -12.38 -20.19 -4.85
CA SER A 98 -13.55 -20.92 -5.33
C SER A 98 -13.79 -20.60 -6.81
N PRO A 99 -14.33 -21.57 -7.56
CA PRO A 99 -14.57 -21.37 -9.00
C PRO A 99 -15.57 -20.28 -9.30
N GLY A 100 -16.35 -19.87 -8.32
CA GLY A 100 -17.32 -18.83 -8.54
C GLY A 100 -16.73 -17.51 -8.98
N SER A 101 -15.48 -17.30 -8.70
CA SER A 101 -14.83 -16.07 -9.12
C SER A 101 -14.73 -15.98 -10.64
N ALA A 102 -14.83 -17.10 -11.32
CA ALA A 102 -14.81 -17.09 -12.77
C ALA A 102 -16.01 -16.38 -13.35
N ASP A 103 -17.05 -16.22 -12.58
CA ASP A 103 -18.24 -15.53 -13.05
C ASP A 103 -17.98 -14.07 -13.34
N SER A 104 -16.90 -13.55 -12.86
CA SER A 104 -16.58 -12.17 -13.19
C SER A 104 -16.44 -11.97 -14.69
N ALA A 105 -16.26 -13.04 -15.42
CA ALA A 105 -16.22 -12.95 -16.88
C ALA A 105 -17.55 -12.45 -17.44
N GLU A 106 -18.60 -12.58 -16.69
CA GLU A 106 -19.89 -12.08 -17.16
C GLU A 106 -19.93 -10.57 -17.29
N SER A 107 -18.98 -9.93 -16.72
CA SER A 107 -18.92 -8.49 -16.92
C SER A 107 -18.79 -8.13 -18.39
N ALA A 108 -18.38 -9.07 -19.20
CA ALA A 108 -18.33 -8.86 -20.63
C ALA A 108 -19.72 -8.63 -21.21
N ASP A 109 -20.72 -9.20 -20.60
CA ASP A 109 -22.08 -9.00 -21.08
C ASP A 109 -22.52 -7.56 -20.95
N GLY A 110 -22.05 -6.90 -19.95
CA GLY A 110 -22.35 -5.49 -19.79
C GLY A 110 -21.81 -4.67 -20.94
N THR A 111 -20.72 -5.10 -21.49
CA THR A 111 -20.13 -4.42 -22.62
C THR A 111 -21.03 -4.54 -23.84
N GLN A 112 -21.61 -5.72 -24.03
CA GLN A 112 -22.48 -5.90 -25.16
C GLN A 112 -23.73 -5.05 -25.10
N SER A 113 -24.28 -4.92 -23.92
CA SER A 113 -25.48 -4.12 -23.82
C SER A 113 -25.17 -2.65 -24.06
N ALA A 114 -23.99 -2.21 -23.73
CA ALA A 114 -23.58 -0.85 -24.05
C ALA A 114 -23.51 -0.63 -25.55
N ALA A 115 -23.03 -1.62 -26.26
CA ALA A 115 -22.95 -1.53 -27.71
C ALA A 115 -24.33 -1.41 -28.33
N ASP A 116 -25.28 -2.12 -27.77
CA ASP A 116 -26.63 -2.04 -28.28
C ASP A 116 -27.21 -0.65 -28.12
N LYS A 117 -26.92 -0.04 -27.00
CA LYS A 117 -27.45 1.31 -26.79
C LYS A 117 -26.89 2.29 -27.80
N ARG A 118 -25.66 2.14 -28.13
CA ARG A 118 -25.05 3.08 -29.08
C ARG A 118 -25.67 2.94 -30.46
N ARG A 119 -25.96 1.72 -30.86
CA ARG A 119 -26.58 1.53 -32.16
C ARG A 119 -27.94 2.19 -32.23
N ARG A 120 -28.73 2.03 -31.17
CA ARG A 120 -30.03 2.66 -31.17
C ARG A 120 -29.93 4.17 -31.15
N ALA A 121 -28.96 4.70 -30.45
CA ALA A 121 -28.76 6.13 -30.43
C ALA A 121 -28.42 6.67 -31.81
N GLY A 122 -27.73 5.87 -32.59
CA GLY A 122 -27.38 6.27 -33.92
C GLY A 122 -28.54 6.22 -34.91
N ALA A 123 -29.54 5.49 -34.54
CA ALA A 123 -30.71 5.43 -35.40
C ALA A 123 -31.60 6.63 -35.18
#